data_29fbd7696f284d2aa3c2bf3a22dc1f18
#
_entry.id   29fbd7696f284d2aa3c2bf3a22dc1f18
#
_cell.length_a   1.000
_cell.length_b   1.000
_cell.length_c   1.000
_cell.angle_alpha   90.00
_cell.angle_beta   90.00
_cell.angle_gamma   90.00
#
_symmetry.space_group_name_H-M   'P 1'
#
loop_
_entity.id
_entity.type
_entity.pdbx_description
1 polymer ?
#
loop_
_entity_poly.entity_id
_entity_poly.type
_entity_poly.pdbx_seq_one_letter_code
_entity_poly.pdbx_strand_id
1 'polypeptide(L)'
;MKRGDIWWAKLPPPFGRRPVVLLSRNAAYARRELITIAPITYRIRGIRSEVILDRKDGLTKKCVANLDTISTIPKAALDTKIASLTRAKVTEVEDAIRFALGFPFHPSDMPDLEGTG
;
A
#
# COMPACT_ATOMS: atom_id res chain seq x y z
N MET A 1 -10.68 5.76 9.12
CA MET A 1 -9.87 4.93 8.20
C MET A 1 -10.14 5.31 6.77
N LYS A 2 -9.09 5.44 5.99
CA LYS A 2 -9.18 5.70 4.55
C LYS A 2 -7.96 5.12 3.84
N ARG A 3 -8.05 4.98 2.52
CA ARG A 3 -6.90 4.54 1.71
C ARG A 3 -5.72 5.47 1.95
N GLY A 4 -4.54 4.89 2.19
CA GLY A 4 -3.33 5.65 2.45
C GLY A 4 -3.05 5.87 3.93
N ASP A 5 -3.97 5.51 4.81
CA ASP A 5 -3.66 5.53 6.24
C ASP A 5 -2.68 4.42 6.56
N ILE A 6 -1.77 4.70 7.49
CA ILE A 6 -0.80 3.72 7.99
C ILE A 6 -1.21 3.35 9.41
N TRP A 7 -1.34 2.05 9.66
CA TRP A 7 -1.74 1.52 10.95
C TRP A 7 -0.81 0.39 11.37
N TRP A 8 -0.64 0.22 12.68
CA TRP A 8 -0.09 -1.01 13.22
C TRP A 8 -1.13 -2.12 13.04
N ALA A 9 -0.67 -3.29 12.60
CA ALA A 9 -1.51 -4.47 12.42
C ALA A 9 -0.85 -5.69 13.02
N LYS A 10 -1.67 -6.56 13.60
CA LYS A 10 -1.22 -7.87 14.08
C LYS A 10 -1.46 -8.87 12.97
N LEU A 11 -0.39 -9.25 12.29
CA LEU A 11 -0.44 -10.18 11.17
C LEU A 11 -0.02 -11.58 11.64
N PRO A 12 -0.50 -12.63 10.96
CA PRO A 12 -0.06 -13.98 11.29
C PRO A 12 1.43 -14.17 10.99
N PRO A 13 2.08 -15.14 11.65
CA PRO A 13 3.46 -15.47 11.34
C PRO A 13 3.62 -15.75 9.83
N PRO A 14 4.77 -15.41 9.23
CA PRO A 14 5.98 -14.87 9.87
C PRO A 14 5.99 -13.35 10.02
N PHE A 15 4.92 -12.65 9.61
CA PHE A 15 4.94 -11.19 9.56
C PHE A 15 4.88 -10.53 10.95
N GLY A 16 4.05 -11.07 11.86
CA GLY A 16 3.91 -10.50 13.18
C GLY A 16 3.31 -9.09 13.18
N ARG A 17 3.55 -8.33 14.24
CA ARG A 17 3.07 -6.96 14.35
C ARG A 17 3.94 -6.03 13.51
N ARG A 18 3.31 -5.30 12.59
CA ARG A 18 4.03 -4.35 11.71
C ARG A 18 3.12 -3.27 11.18
N PRO A 19 3.70 -2.16 10.68
CA PRO A 19 2.90 -1.15 9.98
C PRO A 19 2.38 -1.69 8.66
N VAL A 20 1.17 -1.26 8.30
CA VAL A 20 0.56 -1.58 7.00
C VAL A 20 -0.05 -0.32 6.41
N VAL A 21 -0.13 -0.26 5.08
CA VAL A 21 -0.85 0.79 4.37
C VAL A 21 -2.23 0.27 4.02
N LEU A 22 -3.28 1.02 4.35
CA LEU A 22 -4.64 0.66 3.99
C LEU A 22 -4.89 0.93 2.52
N LEU A 23 -5.40 -0.06 1.80
CA LEU A 23 -5.59 0.00 0.35
C LEU A 23 -7.04 -0.03 -0.09
N SER A 24 -7.95 -0.51 0.76
CA SER A 24 -9.36 -0.64 0.40
C SER A 24 -9.98 0.71 0.04
N ARG A 25 -11.02 0.68 -0.77
CA ARG A 25 -11.80 1.88 -1.05
C ARG A 25 -12.39 2.42 0.25
N ASN A 26 -12.55 3.73 0.34
CA ASN A 26 -12.92 4.37 1.60
C ASN A 26 -14.23 3.86 2.20
N ALA A 27 -15.21 3.54 1.37
CA ALA A 27 -16.49 3.02 1.86
C ALA A 27 -16.38 1.65 2.55
N ALA A 28 -15.32 0.89 2.28
CA ALA A 28 -15.17 -0.45 2.83
C ALA A 28 -14.96 -0.44 4.34
N TYR A 29 -14.30 0.58 4.88
CA TYR A 29 -13.95 0.61 6.31
C TYR A 29 -15.16 0.69 7.24
N ALA A 30 -16.26 1.24 6.76
CA ALA A 30 -17.50 1.31 7.54
C ALA A 30 -18.38 0.08 7.37
N ARG A 31 -18.19 -0.71 6.30
CA ARG A 31 -19.13 -1.75 5.90
C ARG A 31 -18.56 -3.16 5.89
N ARG A 32 -17.23 -3.29 5.84
CA ARG A 32 -16.58 -4.60 5.70
C ARG A 32 -15.81 -4.98 6.95
N GLU A 33 -15.85 -6.27 7.25
CA GLU A 33 -15.02 -6.85 8.31
C GLU A 33 -13.59 -7.09 7.81
N LEU A 34 -13.42 -7.31 6.51
CA LEU A 34 -12.13 -7.58 5.87
C LEU A 34 -11.70 -6.38 5.05
N ILE A 35 -10.42 -6.05 5.13
CA ILE A 35 -9.82 -4.94 4.39
C ILE A 35 -8.53 -5.39 3.72
N THR A 36 -8.17 -4.69 2.65
CA THR A 36 -6.94 -4.98 1.90
C THR A 36 -5.85 -4.02 2.33
N ILE A 37 -4.66 -4.57 2.56
CA ILE A 37 -3.50 -3.81 3.04
C ILE A 37 -2.23 -4.22 2.28
N ALA A 38 -1.22 -3.36 2.34
CA ALA A 38 0.14 -3.69 1.93
C ALA A 38 1.04 -3.63 3.17
N PRO A 39 1.86 -4.65 3.42
CA PRO A 39 2.78 -4.61 4.56
C PRO A 39 3.93 -3.64 4.30
N ILE A 40 4.40 -3.01 5.37
CA ILE A 40 5.58 -2.15 5.34
C ILE A 40 6.75 -2.96 5.91
N THR A 41 7.87 -2.94 5.19
CA THR A 41 9.07 -3.69 5.57
C THR A 41 10.31 -2.82 5.44
N TYR A 42 11.34 -3.12 6.25
CA TYR A 42 12.62 -2.43 6.16
C TYR A 42 13.52 -3.02 5.07
N ARG A 43 13.14 -4.16 4.50
CA ARG A 43 13.91 -4.77 3.41
C ARG A 43 13.54 -4.09 2.09
N ILE A 44 14.39 -3.19 1.63
CA ILE A 44 14.20 -2.42 0.41
C ILE A 44 14.89 -3.14 -0.75
N ARG A 45 14.14 -3.46 -1.80
CA ARG A 45 14.68 -4.11 -3.00
C ARG A 45 14.89 -3.12 -4.15
N GLY A 46 14.24 -1.96 -4.11
CA GLY A 46 14.35 -0.94 -5.16
C GLY A 46 13.61 -1.31 -6.43
N ILE A 47 12.45 -1.94 -6.32
CA ILE A 47 11.63 -2.36 -7.45
C ILE A 47 10.34 -1.55 -7.54
N ARG A 48 9.70 -1.55 -8.70
CA ARG A 48 8.54 -0.70 -8.98
C ARG A 48 7.29 -1.05 -8.16
N SER A 49 7.21 -2.25 -7.62
CA SER A 49 6.12 -2.65 -6.75
C SER A 49 6.32 -2.20 -5.30
N GLU A 50 7.38 -1.46 -5.01
CA GLU A 50 7.65 -0.88 -3.69
C GLU A 50 7.49 0.63 -3.73
N VAL A 51 6.95 1.18 -2.63
CA VAL A 51 6.87 2.63 -2.42
C VAL A 51 7.71 2.98 -1.21
N ILE A 52 8.71 3.84 -1.41
CA ILE A 52 9.62 4.26 -0.34
C ILE A 52 8.89 5.20 0.62
N LEU A 53 9.00 4.90 1.90
CA LEU A 53 8.44 5.70 2.99
C LEU A 53 9.56 6.00 3.99
N ASP A 54 9.42 7.10 4.72
CA ASP A 54 10.41 7.48 5.71
C ASP A 54 9.76 8.30 6.84
N ARG A 55 10.57 9.08 7.56
CA ARG A 55 10.09 9.89 8.69
C ARG A 55 9.06 10.93 8.27
N LYS A 56 9.12 11.43 7.04
CA LYS A 56 8.14 12.40 6.52
C LYS A 56 6.76 11.78 6.42
N ASP A 57 6.69 10.46 6.27
CA ASP A 57 5.44 9.71 6.14
C ASP A 57 4.96 9.16 7.49
N GLY A 58 5.69 9.45 8.57
CA GLY A 58 5.31 9.02 9.92
C GLY A 58 5.98 7.74 10.40
N LEU A 59 6.93 7.20 9.66
CA LEU A 59 7.67 6.00 10.06
C LEU A 59 8.96 6.40 10.80
N THR A 60 9.56 5.46 11.53
CA THR A 60 10.76 5.74 12.33
C THR A 60 12.02 5.80 11.49
N LYS A 61 12.05 5.11 10.36
CA LYS A 61 13.20 5.11 9.45
C LYS A 61 12.74 4.71 8.05
N LYS A 62 13.66 4.82 7.09
CA LYS A 62 13.38 4.47 5.70
C LYS A 62 12.95 3.00 5.57
N CYS A 63 11.87 2.79 4.84
CA CYS A 63 11.24 1.50 4.64
C CYS A 63 10.44 1.52 3.34
N VAL A 64 9.74 0.45 3.04
CA VAL A 64 8.89 0.39 1.84
C VAL A 64 7.55 -0.24 2.15
N ALA A 65 6.51 0.23 1.47
CA ALA A 65 5.26 -0.51 1.34
C ALA A 65 5.45 -1.49 0.18
N ASN A 66 5.21 -2.76 0.44
CA ASN A 66 5.41 -3.82 -0.57
C ASN A 66 4.08 -4.19 -1.22
N LEU A 67 3.87 -3.72 -2.45
CA LEU A 67 2.61 -3.94 -3.16
C LEU A 67 2.54 -5.31 -3.86
N ASP A 68 3.63 -6.07 -3.86
CA ASP A 68 3.61 -7.46 -4.33
C ASP A 68 3.02 -8.42 -3.30
N THR A 69 2.96 -8.01 -2.03
CA THR A 69 2.45 -8.84 -0.94
C THR A 69 1.16 -8.29 -0.33
N ILE A 70 0.31 -7.75 -1.18
CA ILE A 70 -1.03 -7.29 -0.78
C ILE A 70 -1.77 -8.44 -0.12
N SER A 71 -2.42 -8.15 1.00
CA SER A 71 -3.16 -9.16 1.76
C SER A 71 -4.49 -8.60 2.24
N THR A 72 -5.45 -9.50 2.44
CA THR A 72 -6.72 -9.17 3.06
C THR A 72 -6.68 -9.64 4.49
N ILE A 73 -6.99 -8.75 5.42
CA ILE A 73 -6.94 -9.02 6.86
C ILE A 73 -8.24 -8.58 7.53
N PRO A 74 -8.57 -9.15 8.70
CA PRO A 74 -9.68 -8.62 9.49
C PRO A 74 -9.36 -7.18 9.92
N LYS A 75 -10.34 -6.31 9.82
CA LYS A 75 -10.21 -4.93 10.31
C LYS A 75 -9.83 -4.91 11.80
N ALA A 76 -10.29 -5.89 12.56
CA ALA A 76 -9.96 -6.03 13.96
C ALA A 76 -8.48 -6.29 14.24
N ALA A 77 -7.69 -6.66 13.21
CA ALA A 77 -6.25 -6.83 13.37
C ALA A 77 -5.51 -5.49 13.45
N LEU A 78 -6.15 -4.39 13.07
CA LEU A 78 -5.58 -3.05 13.21
C LEU A 78 -5.65 -2.60 14.65
N ASP A 79 -4.54 -2.08 15.19
CA ASP A 79 -4.57 -1.65 16.58
C ASP A 79 -4.39 -0.14 16.75
N THR A 80 -3.40 0.50 16.14
CA THR A 80 -3.14 1.92 16.34
C THR A 80 -2.79 2.60 15.02
N LYS A 81 -3.40 3.74 14.74
CA LYS A 81 -3.07 4.55 13.59
C LYS A 81 -1.70 5.21 13.80
N ILE A 82 -0.87 5.19 12.78
CA ILE A 82 0.44 5.83 12.78
C ILE A 82 0.39 7.19 12.09
N ALA A 83 -0.15 7.24 10.87
CA ALA A 83 -0.15 8.44 10.04
C ALA A 83 -1.11 8.30 8.87
N SER A 84 -1.24 9.37 8.10
CA SER A 84 -1.93 9.34 6.81
C SER A 84 -0.95 9.78 5.74
N LEU A 85 -0.84 9.03 4.66
CA LEU A 85 0.00 9.41 3.53
C LEU A 85 -0.57 10.65 2.83
N THR A 86 0.33 11.45 2.27
CA THR A 86 -0.06 12.58 1.43
C THR A 86 -0.71 12.06 0.15
N ARG A 87 -1.45 12.93 -0.54
CA ARG A 87 -2.06 12.57 -1.82
C ARG A 87 -1.01 12.10 -2.84
N ALA A 88 0.14 12.76 -2.88
CA ALA A 88 1.22 12.37 -3.76
C ALA A 88 1.72 10.95 -3.47
N LYS A 89 1.86 10.59 -2.20
CA LYS A 89 2.27 9.22 -1.81
C LYS A 89 1.17 8.21 -2.11
N VAL A 90 -0.09 8.56 -1.91
CA VAL A 90 -1.21 7.67 -2.27
C VAL A 90 -1.17 7.39 -3.78
N THR A 91 -0.88 8.39 -4.60
CA THR A 91 -0.74 8.18 -6.05
C THR A 91 0.40 7.21 -6.36
N GLU A 92 1.55 7.34 -5.67
CA GLU A 92 2.65 6.38 -5.85
C GLU A 92 2.23 4.96 -5.47
N VAL A 93 1.46 4.82 -4.39
CA VAL A 93 0.94 3.51 -3.96
C VAL A 93 0.01 2.93 -5.03
N GLU A 94 -0.89 3.74 -5.56
CA GLU A 94 -1.82 3.29 -6.61
C GLU A 94 -1.08 2.88 -7.88
N ASP A 95 -0.06 3.63 -8.27
CA ASP A 95 0.77 3.27 -9.42
C ASP A 95 1.53 1.96 -9.19
N ALA A 96 2.06 1.77 -7.99
CA ALA A 96 2.73 0.52 -7.63
C ALA A 96 1.78 -0.68 -7.65
N ILE A 97 0.51 -0.49 -7.24
CA ILE A 97 -0.51 -1.53 -7.34
C ILE A 97 -0.77 -1.90 -8.80
N ARG A 98 -0.93 -0.90 -9.67
CA ARG A 98 -1.15 -1.14 -11.10
C ARG A 98 -0.01 -1.96 -11.68
N PHE A 99 1.21 -1.62 -11.32
CA PHE A 99 2.38 -2.37 -11.77
C PHE A 99 2.38 -3.79 -11.21
N ALA A 100 2.19 -3.93 -9.91
CA ALA A 100 2.25 -5.24 -9.23
C ALA A 100 1.20 -6.23 -9.75
N LEU A 101 0.01 -5.72 -10.07
CA LEU A 101 -1.09 -6.56 -10.55
C LEU A 101 -1.18 -6.61 -12.08
N GLY A 102 -0.32 -5.88 -12.78
CA GLY A 102 -0.33 -5.86 -14.24
C GLY A 102 -1.50 -5.11 -14.84
N PHE A 103 -2.13 -4.19 -14.09
CA PHE A 103 -3.21 -3.38 -14.63
C PHE A 103 -2.64 -2.29 -15.55
N PRO A 104 -3.37 -1.90 -16.61
CA PRO A 104 -2.93 -0.80 -17.45
C PRO A 104 -2.98 0.51 -16.65
N PHE A 105 -2.05 1.41 -16.98
CA PHE A 105 -2.08 2.77 -16.47
C PHE A 105 -3.22 3.54 -17.13
N HIS A 106 -3.44 4.77 -16.65
CA HIS A 106 -4.40 5.67 -17.27
C HIS A 106 -4.05 5.84 -18.76
N PRO A 107 -5.04 5.89 -19.68
CA PRO A 107 -4.77 5.99 -21.12
C PRO A 107 -3.80 7.10 -21.50
N SER A 108 -3.80 8.23 -20.82
CA SER A 108 -2.89 9.34 -21.11
C SER A 108 -1.43 9.03 -20.72
N ASP A 109 -1.21 8.04 -19.85
CA ASP A 109 0.11 7.67 -19.36
C ASP A 109 0.67 6.45 -20.08
N MET A 110 -0.12 5.80 -20.91
CA MET A 110 0.29 4.61 -21.61
C MET A 110 1.17 4.96 -22.81
N PRO A 111 2.20 4.14 -23.08
CA PRO A 111 2.96 4.32 -24.31
C PRO A 111 2.06 4.08 -25.52
N ASP A 112 2.43 4.67 -26.66
CA ASP A 112 1.74 4.44 -27.91
C ASP A 112 1.99 3.00 -28.37
N LEU A 113 1.00 2.14 -28.19
CA LEU A 113 1.11 0.75 -28.56
C LEU A 113 0.90 0.50 -30.04
N GLU A 114 0.36 1.45 -30.79
CA GLU A 114 0.15 1.30 -32.24
C GLU A 114 1.47 1.23 -32.97
N GLY A 115 2.45 1.98 -32.52
CA GLY A 115 3.79 1.95 -33.13
C GLY A 115 4.58 0.70 -32.78
N THR A 116 4.17 -0.04 -31.75
CA THR A 116 4.87 -1.24 -31.33
C THR A 116 4.16 -2.51 -31.76
N GLY A 117 3.01 -2.34 -32.31
CA GLY A 117 2.20 -3.37 -32.96
C GLY A 117 1.92 -4.60 -32.22
#